data_801f892516de87dd0f28177c07263d07
#
_entry.id   801f892516de87dd0f28177c07263d07
#
_cell.length_a   1.000
_cell.length_b   1.000
_cell.length_c   1.000
_cell.angle_alpha   90.00
_cell.angle_beta   90.00
_cell.angle_gamma   90.00
#
_symmetry.space_group_name_H-M   'P 1'
#
loop_
_entity.id
_entity.type
_entity.pdbx_description
1 polymer ?
#
loop_
_entity_poly.entity_id
_entity_poly.type
_entity_poly.pdbx_seq_one_letter_code
_entity_poly.pdbx_strand_id
1 'polypeptide(L)'
;MLVISNLFKKSSKSRKVRCEICANYCKIADGAYGICKQHKNINGELFDESFGIVSSLNADPIEKKPLYHFLPGTLTYSVGGFGCNMGCLHCQNYMISKEFDKISDRLNILPETIVENAISQGCKSIAWTYNEPTIHLPFNKKTSLLGRRKNLKIIYVSNGYMSSQALSEILEFVDAFNICLLYTSPSPRDGATS
;
A
#
# COMPACT_ATOMS: atom_id res chain seq x y z
N MET A 1 -5.96 8.47 11.82
CA MET A 1 -6.81 9.61 11.35
C MET A 1 -7.80 9.08 10.32
N LEU A 2 -9.08 9.37 10.44
CA LEU A 2 -10.10 8.92 9.49
C LEU A 2 -10.09 9.84 8.26
N VAL A 3 -9.88 9.29 7.06
CA VAL A 3 -9.80 10.07 5.81
C VAL A 3 -10.79 9.52 4.80
N ILE A 4 -11.54 10.41 4.14
CA ILE A 4 -12.46 9.99 3.07
C ILE A 4 -11.65 9.59 1.85
N SER A 5 -11.91 8.39 1.32
CA SER A 5 -11.40 7.97 0.01
C SER A 5 -12.28 8.53 -1.10
N ASN A 6 -11.66 9.02 -2.16
CA ASN A 6 -12.40 9.52 -3.33
C ASN A 6 -12.72 8.40 -4.37
N LEU A 7 -12.08 7.22 -4.22
CA LEU A 7 -12.26 6.11 -5.14
C LEU A 7 -13.37 5.16 -4.70
N PHE A 8 -14.63 5.63 -4.81
CA PHE A 8 -15.81 4.79 -4.59
C PHE A 8 -17.03 5.34 -5.32
N LYS A 9 -18.03 4.48 -5.48
CA LYS A 9 -19.36 4.83 -6.03
C LYS A 9 -20.43 4.56 -4.99
N LYS A 10 -21.33 5.52 -4.80
CA LYS A 10 -22.52 5.39 -3.93
C LYS A 10 -23.60 4.60 -4.67
N SER A 11 -24.33 3.76 -3.95
CA SER A 11 -25.54 3.14 -4.48
C SER A 11 -26.68 4.16 -4.48
N SER A 12 -27.47 4.21 -5.57
CA SER A 12 -28.65 5.09 -5.66
C SER A 12 -29.82 4.63 -4.79
N LYS A 13 -29.82 3.35 -4.37
CA LYS A 13 -30.97 2.73 -3.67
C LYS A 13 -30.69 2.33 -2.22
N SER A 14 -29.47 2.51 -1.74
CA SER A 14 -29.07 2.07 -0.39
C SER A 14 -27.81 2.82 0.06
N ARG A 15 -27.50 2.73 1.36
CA ARG A 15 -26.23 3.25 1.90
C ARG A 15 -25.00 2.40 1.57
N LYS A 16 -25.10 1.44 0.65
CA LYS A 16 -23.95 0.66 0.21
C LYS A 16 -23.03 1.49 -0.68
N VAL A 17 -21.74 1.24 -0.58
CA VAL A 17 -20.73 1.81 -1.46
C VAL A 17 -20.01 0.70 -2.21
N ARG A 18 -19.56 0.99 -3.43
CA ARG A 18 -18.62 0.15 -4.18
C ARG A 18 -17.25 0.81 -4.11
N CYS A 19 -16.30 0.15 -3.44
CA CYS A 19 -14.92 0.57 -3.41
C CYS A 19 -14.28 0.37 -4.80
N GLU A 20 -13.54 1.38 -5.28
CA GLU A 20 -12.89 1.36 -6.59
C GLU A 20 -11.36 1.51 -6.49
N ILE A 21 -10.77 1.13 -5.34
CA ILE A 21 -9.32 1.20 -5.12
C ILE A 21 -8.59 0.01 -5.75
N CYS A 22 -9.14 -1.19 -5.60
CA CYS A 22 -8.55 -2.40 -6.19
C CYS A 22 -9.58 -3.20 -6.99
N ALA A 23 -9.11 -4.18 -7.77
CA ALA A 23 -9.95 -4.96 -8.66
C ALA A 23 -10.91 -5.95 -7.95
N ASN A 24 -10.94 -5.98 -6.62
CA ASN A 24 -12.00 -6.65 -5.86
C ASN A 24 -13.33 -5.92 -5.95
N TYR A 25 -13.34 -4.61 -6.17
CA TYR A 25 -14.56 -3.79 -6.27
C TYR A 25 -15.58 -4.10 -5.18
N CYS A 26 -15.13 -4.16 -3.92
CA CYS A 26 -15.94 -4.56 -2.77
C CYS A 26 -17.25 -3.76 -2.69
N LYS A 27 -18.38 -4.46 -2.57
CA LYS A 27 -19.69 -3.85 -2.25
C LYS A 27 -19.85 -3.86 -0.74
N ILE A 28 -19.65 -2.70 -0.12
CA ILE A 28 -19.54 -2.55 1.34
C ILE A 28 -20.85 -2.00 1.89
N ALA A 29 -21.49 -2.74 2.79
CA ALA A 29 -22.68 -2.29 3.51
C ALA A 29 -22.31 -1.19 4.52
N ASP A 30 -23.28 -0.40 4.97
CA ASP A 30 -23.08 0.60 6.01
C ASP A 30 -22.55 -0.06 7.30
N GLY A 31 -21.51 0.51 7.88
CA GLY A 31 -20.79 -0.04 9.05
C GLY A 31 -19.79 -1.16 8.75
N ALA A 32 -19.78 -1.73 7.54
CA ALA A 32 -18.91 -2.86 7.17
C ALA A 32 -17.59 -2.41 6.54
N TYR A 33 -16.64 -3.36 6.44
CA TYR A 33 -15.32 -3.21 5.82
C TYR A 33 -15.24 -3.90 4.46
N GLY A 34 -14.32 -3.43 3.63
CA GLY A 34 -13.84 -4.16 2.46
C GLY A 34 -12.95 -5.36 2.85
N ILE A 35 -12.60 -6.21 1.87
CA ILE A 35 -11.77 -7.42 2.06
C ILE A 35 -10.42 -7.10 2.70
N CYS A 36 -9.82 -5.95 2.37
CA CYS A 36 -8.54 -5.51 2.93
C CYS A 36 -8.61 -5.06 4.40
N LYS A 37 -9.83 -4.90 4.99
CA LYS A 37 -10.09 -4.39 6.34
C LYS A 37 -9.51 -2.99 6.63
N GLN A 38 -9.17 -2.21 5.58
CA GLN A 38 -8.64 -0.85 5.74
C GLN A 38 -9.69 0.22 5.38
N HIS A 39 -10.66 -0.15 4.55
CA HIS A 39 -11.70 0.76 4.09
C HIS A 39 -13.06 0.35 4.66
N LYS A 40 -13.72 1.31 5.32
CA LYS A 40 -15.02 1.15 5.95
C LYS A 40 -16.05 2.06 5.31
N ASN A 41 -17.25 1.55 5.10
CA ASN A 41 -18.39 2.38 4.74
C ASN A 41 -19.02 2.96 6.01
N ILE A 42 -19.12 4.27 6.09
CA ILE A 42 -19.80 4.99 7.16
C ILE A 42 -20.83 5.92 6.53
N ASN A 43 -22.11 5.64 6.74
CA ASN A 43 -23.23 6.44 6.23
C ASN A 43 -23.22 6.67 4.70
N GLY A 44 -22.73 5.70 3.93
CA GLY A 44 -22.67 5.78 2.47
C GLY A 44 -21.44 6.51 1.93
N GLU A 45 -20.41 6.68 2.74
CA GLU A 45 -19.11 7.21 2.38
C GLU A 45 -18.00 6.22 2.73
N LEU A 46 -16.95 6.16 1.88
CA LEU A 46 -15.83 5.26 2.08
C LEU A 46 -14.71 5.96 2.83
N PHE A 47 -14.38 5.44 4.00
CA PHE A 47 -13.31 5.96 4.84
C PHE A 47 -12.11 5.01 4.83
N ASP A 48 -10.91 5.58 4.77
CA ASP A 48 -9.64 4.93 5.04
C ASP A 48 -9.31 5.10 6.53
N GLU A 49 -9.29 3.99 7.26
CA GLU A 49 -8.91 3.95 8.69
C GLU A 49 -7.41 3.69 8.88
N SER A 50 -6.68 3.41 7.80
CA SER A 50 -5.26 3.10 7.84
C SER A 50 -4.34 4.31 7.68
N PHE A 51 -4.88 5.50 7.48
CA PHE A 51 -4.09 6.70 7.20
C PHE A 51 -3.09 7.01 8.32
N GLY A 52 -1.81 6.96 8.00
CA GLY A 52 -0.71 7.16 8.95
C GLY A 52 -0.35 5.94 9.78
N ILE A 53 -1.08 4.84 9.67
CA ILE A 53 -0.80 3.62 10.43
C ILE A 53 0.15 2.74 9.61
N VAL A 54 1.37 2.53 10.15
CA VAL A 54 2.42 1.76 9.48
C VAL A 54 2.85 0.56 10.32
N SER A 55 3.27 -0.50 9.63
CA SER A 55 3.77 -1.74 10.22
C SER A 55 5.28 -1.80 10.31
N SER A 56 5.96 -1.14 9.39
CA SER A 56 7.41 -1.28 9.23
C SER A 56 8.01 -0.04 8.58
N LEU A 57 9.18 0.35 9.08
CA LEU A 57 9.98 1.47 8.58
C LEU A 57 11.46 1.05 8.58
N ASN A 58 12.11 0.99 7.42
CA ASN A 58 13.51 0.58 7.31
C ASN A 58 14.22 1.31 6.18
N ALA A 59 15.49 1.66 6.36
CA ALA A 59 16.36 2.01 5.26
C ALA A 59 17.01 0.73 4.70
N ASP A 60 16.69 0.38 3.48
CA ASP A 60 17.13 -0.83 2.81
C ASP A 60 17.91 -0.52 1.53
N PRO A 61 18.88 -1.34 1.12
CA PRO A 61 19.38 -1.30 -0.26
C PRO A 61 18.23 -1.46 -1.26
N ILE A 62 18.26 -0.68 -2.36
CA ILE A 62 17.18 -0.69 -3.36
C ILE A 62 17.00 -2.07 -4.00
N GLU A 63 18.09 -2.85 -4.09
CA GLU A 63 18.11 -4.20 -4.66
C GLU A 63 17.21 -5.17 -3.88
N LYS A 64 16.91 -4.91 -2.60
CA LYS A 64 15.89 -5.65 -1.85
C LYS A 64 14.46 -5.45 -2.39
N LYS A 65 14.25 -4.49 -3.30
CA LYS A 65 12.98 -4.27 -4.00
C LYS A 65 12.99 -4.84 -5.41
N PRO A 66 13.85 -5.81 -5.72
CA PRO A 66 14.34 -6.31 -7.01
C PRO A 66 14.36 -5.27 -8.14
N LEU A 67 14.93 -4.10 -7.88
CA LEU A 67 15.07 -2.99 -8.83
C LEU A 67 16.58 -2.76 -9.08
N TYR A 68 17.16 -3.57 -9.97
CA TYR A 68 18.61 -3.57 -10.21
C TYR A 68 19.09 -2.46 -11.14
N HIS A 69 18.21 -1.89 -11.95
CA HIS A 69 18.54 -0.83 -12.93
C HIS A 69 17.97 0.53 -12.56
N PHE A 70 17.24 0.63 -11.45
CA PHE A 70 16.68 1.88 -10.94
C PHE A 70 17.42 2.30 -9.68
N LEU A 71 18.19 3.39 -9.76
CA LEU A 71 19.02 3.93 -8.67
C LEU A 71 19.96 2.90 -8.01
N PRO A 72 20.74 2.11 -8.77
CA PRO A 72 21.53 1.02 -8.21
C PRO A 72 22.51 1.52 -7.14
N GLY A 73 22.72 0.72 -6.10
CA GLY A 73 23.62 1.00 -4.99
C GLY A 73 23.13 2.07 -4.02
N THR A 74 21.85 2.51 -4.13
CA THR A 74 21.30 3.52 -3.20
C THR A 74 20.46 2.88 -2.10
N LEU A 75 20.19 3.66 -1.05
CA LEU A 75 19.21 3.31 -0.02
C LEU A 75 17.81 3.82 -0.42
N THR A 76 16.81 3.01 -0.11
CA THR A 76 15.40 3.36 -0.17
C THR A 76 14.76 3.26 1.21
N TYR A 77 13.92 4.23 1.57
CA TYR A 77 13.15 4.18 2.81
C TYR A 77 11.90 3.33 2.59
N SER A 78 11.90 2.14 3.13
CA SER A 78 10.86 1.14 2.99
C SER A 78 9.75 1.37 4.01
N VAL A 79 8.52 1.52 3.54
CA VAL A 79 7.33 1.76 4.36
C VAL A 79 6.30 0.68 4.10
N GLY A 80 5.86 0.00 5.15
CA GLY A 80 4.78 -0.97 5.12
C GLY A 80 3.56 -0.52 5.91
N GLY A 81 2.38 -0.91 5.45
CA GLY A 81 1.13 -0.75 6.18
C GLY A 81 0.59 -2.08 6.71
N PHE A 82 -0.69 -2.11 7.04
CA PHE A 82 -1.41 -3.32 7.45
C PHE A 82 -2.49 -3.69 6.42
N GLY A 83 -2.82 -4.97 6.34
CA GLY A 83 -3.83 -5.48 5.43
C GLY A 83 -3.30 -5.75 4.01
N CYS A 84 -4.12 -6.45 3.22
CA CYS A 84 -3.87 -6.74 1.81
C CYS A 84 -5.18 -7.09 1.12
N ASN A 85 -5.29 -6.78 -0.17
CA ASN A 85 -6.45 -7.10 -1.00
C ASN A 85 -6.44 -8.54 -1.56
N MET A 86 -5.35 -9.31 -1.32
CA MET A 86 -5.19 -10.72 -1.69
C MET A 86 -5.00 -11.62 -0.46
N GLY A 87 -5.17 -12.94 -0.63
CA GLY A 87 -5.03 -13.97 0.41
C GLY A 87 -4.02 -15.05 0.05
N CYS A 88 -2.81 -14.68 -0.37
CA CYS A 88 -1.78 -15.62 -0.80
C CYS A 88 -1.42 -16.60 0.32
N LEU A 89 -1.43 -17.92 0.04
CA LEU A 89 -1.12 -18.96 1.02
C LEU A 89 0.35 -18.93 1.47
N HIS A 90 1.24 -18.50 0.61
CA HIS A 90 2.70 -18.38 0.85
C HIS A 90 3.14 -16.94 1.17
N CYS A 91 2.26 -16.12 1.72
CA CYS A 91 2.58 -14.74 2.03
C CYS A 91 3.68 -14.64 3.10
N GLN A 92 4.87 -14.17 2.71
CA GLN A 92 5.98 -13.97 3.63
C GLN A 92 5.64 -12.98 4.76
N ASN A 93 4.78 -12.01 4.47
CA ASN A 93 4.36 -10.96 5.39
C ASN A 93 2.93 -11.20 5.92
N TYR A 94 2.56 -12.48 6.15
CA TYR A 94 1.21 -12.88 6.53
C TYR A 94 0.69 -12.14 7.77
N MET A 95 1.53 -11.95 8.78
CA MET A 95 1.16 -11.30 10.04
C MET A 95 0.63 -9.88 9.82
N ILE A 96 1.32 -9.05 9.05
CA ILE A 96 0.89 -7.67 8.76
C ILE A 96 -0.17 -7.60 7.67
N SER A 97 -0.28 -8.62 6.81
CA SER A 97 -1.21 -8.65 5.68
C SER A 97 -2.59 -9.22 6.04
N LYS A 98 -2.67 -10.20 6.96
CA LYS A 98 -3.90 -10.94 7.29
C LYS A 98 -4.22 -11.01 8.77
N GLU A 99 -3.22 -11.24 9.61
CA GLU A 99 -3.39 -11.46 11.06
C GLU A 99 -3.13 -10.19 11.89
N PHE A 100 -3.12 -9.03 11.24
CA PHE A 100 -2.75 -7.76 11.86
C PHE A 100 -3.69 -7.31 12.99
N ASP A 101 -4.88 -7.90 13.10
CA ASP A 101 -5.79 -7.65 14.23
C ASP A 101 -5.17 -8.08 15.58
N LYS A 102 -4.18 -9.00 15.53
CA LYS A 102 -3.42 -9.47 16.68
C LYS A 102 -2.28 -8.53 17.12
N ILE A 103 -1.98 -7.50 16.32
CA ILE A 103 -0.90 -6.55 16.59
C ILE A 103 -1.49 -5.35 17.34
N SER A 104 -1.12 -5.21 18.62
CA SER A 104 -1.59 -4.12 19.50
C SER A 104 -0.84 -2.80 19.20
N ASP A 105 0.47 -2.90 19.01
CA ASP A 105 1.34 -1.73 18.88
C ASP A 105 1.45 -1.31 17.42
N ARG A 106 0.58 -0.39 17.02
CA ARG A 106 0.56 0.18 15.67
C ARG A 106 1.15 1.58 15.70
N LEU A 107 2.23 1.75 14.93
CA LEU A 107 2.86 3.05 14.81
C LEU A 107 1.98 3.99 13.98
N ASN A 108 1.64 5.15 14.55
CA ASN A 108 0.96 6.22 13.83
C ASN A 108 1.97 7.33 13.51
N ILE A 109 2.18 7.61 12.22
CA ILE A 109 3.21 8.53 11.75
C ILE A 109 2.65 9.53 10.73
N LEU A 110 3.19 10.73 10.75
CA LEU A 110 2.83 11.78 9.79
C LEU A 110 3.58 11.60 8.46
N PRO A 111 2.99 12.00 7.33
CA PRO A 111 3.66 12.00 6.03
C PRO A 111 5.00 12.75 6.04
N GLU A 112 5.05 13.87 6.72
CA GLU A 112 6.24 14.73 6.85
C GLU A 112 7.39 13.97 7.52
N THR A 113 7.09 13.25 8.60
CA THR A 113 8.09 12.46 9.36
C THR A 113 8.69 11.33 8.53
N ILE A 114 7.90 10.68 7.67
CA ILE A 114 8.44 9.66 6.74
C ILE A 114 9.47 10.29 5.79
N VAL A 115 9.16 11.46 5.24
CA VAL A 115 10.05 12.16 4.32
C VAL A 115 11.32 12.63 5.02
N GLU A 116 11.22 13.19 6.23
CA GLU A 116 12.35 13.61 7.06
C GLU A 116 13.25 12.42 7.42
N ASN A 117 12.68 11.31 7.83
CA ASN A 117 13.42 10.09 8.15
C ASN A 117 14.14 9.52 6.91
N ALA A 118 13.50 9.54 5.74
CA ALA A 118 14.14 9.10 4.50
C ALA A 118 15.36 9.96 4.16
N ILE A 119 15.26 11.26 4.30
CA ILE A 119 16.35 12.20 4.03
C ILE A 119 17.48 12.03 5.06
N SER A 120 17.15 11.98 6.35
CA SER A 120 18.14 11.87 7.43
C SER A 120 18.98 10.59 7.36
N GLN A 121 18.38 9.51 6.81
CA GLN A 121 19.06 8.23 6.58
C GLN A 121 19.75 8.13 5.21
N GLY A 122 19.82 9.22 4.44
CA GLY A 122 20.49 9.26 3.15
C GLY A 122 19.80 8.52 2.02
N CYS A 123 18.53 8.15 2.20
CA CYS A 123 17.76 7.45 1.18
C CYS A 123 17.51 8.34 -0.05
N LYS A 124 17.54 7.75 -1.23
CA LYS A 124 17.25 8.43 -2.50
C LYS A 124 15.81 8.22 -2.96
N SER A 125 15.10 7.33 -2.29
CA SER A 125 13.71 6.99 -2.62
C SER A 125 12.92 6.56 -1.39
N ILE A 126 11.59 6.56 -1.52
CA ILE A 126 10.62 5.92 -0.62
C ILE A 126 10.01 4.74 -1.36
N ALA A 127 10.04 3.56 -0.75
CA ALA A 127 9.42 2.35 -1.28
C ALA A 127 8.22 1.94 -0.43
N TRP A 128 7.06 1.95 -1.04
CA TRP A 128 5.84 1.38 -0.48
C TRP A 128 5.85 -0.12 -0.71
N THR A 129 5.96 -0.92 0.37
CA THR A 129 6.30 -2.35 0.26
C THR A 129 5.79 -3.16 1.45
N TYR A 130 6.19 -4.42 1.58
CA TYR A 130 5.86 -5.41 2.60
C TYR A 130 4.43 -5.96 2.52
N ASN A 131 3.41 -5.13 2.38
CA ASN A 131 2.02 -5.50 2.08
C ASN A 131 1.58 -4.85 0.75
N GLU A 132 0.29 -4.79 0.46
CA GLU A 132 -0.20 -4.14 -0.76
C GLU A 132 -0.34 -2.62 -0.58
N PRO A 133 0.50 -1.78 -1.23
CA PRO A 133 0.46 -0.34 -1.04
C PRO A 133 -0.80 0.34 -1.63
N THR A 134 -1.44 -0.25 -2.62
CA THR A 134 -2.62 0.35 -3.27
C THR A 134 -3.76 0.59 -2.28
N ILE A 135 -3.90 -0.26 -1.26
CA ILE A 135 -4.97 -0.09 -0.26
C ILE A 135 -4.73 1.07 0.70
N HIS A 136 -3.55 1.68 0.70
CA HIS A 136 -3.18 2.85 1.51
C HIS A 136 -3.02 4.11 0.65
N LEU A 137 -3.69 4.16 -0.50
CA LEU A 137 -3.48 5.18 -1.52
C LEU A 137 -3.56 6.64 -1.01
N PRO A 138 -4.51 7.04 -0.15
CA PRO A 138 -4.56 8.42 0.34
C PRO A 138 -3.31 8.85 1.11
N PHE A 139 -2.79 7.98 1.99
CA PHE A 139 -1.58 8.24 2.76
C PHE A 139 -0.33 8.22 1.88
N ASN A 140 -0.23 7.19 1.03
CA ASN A 140 0.90 7.03 0.13
C ASN A 140 1.01 8.19 -0.85
N LYS A 141 -0.10 8.64 -1.46
CA LYS A 141 -0.12 9.78 -2.38
C LYS A 141 0.35 11.06 -1.68
N LYS A 142 -0.20 11.37 -0.51
CA LYS A 142 0.19 12.57 0.25
C LYS A 142 1.67 12.56 0.59
N THR A 143 2.17 11.46 1.15
CA THR A 143 3.59 11.31 1.53
C THR A 143 4.51 11.37 0.31
N SER A 144 4.14 10.68 -0.77
CA SER A 144 4.92 10.64 -2.00
C SER A 144 5.07 12.02 -2.65
N LEU A 145 3.99 12.80 -2.71
CA LEU A 145 4.04 14.15 -3.25
C LEU A 145 4.94 15.08 -2.42
N LEU A 146 4.95 14.91 -1.09
CA LEU A 146 5.91 15.62 -0.22
C LEU A 146 7.35 15.17 -0.48
N GLY A 147 7.59 13.86 -0.59
CA GLY A 147 8.91 13.30 -0.90
C GLY A 147 9.45 13.77 -2.25
N ARG A 148 8.61 13.80 -3.30
CA ARG A 148 9.00 14.30 -4.63
C ARG A 148 9.42 15.77 -4.61
N ARG A 149 8.78 16.62 -3.79
CA ARG A 149 9.21 18.02 -3.57
C ARG A 149 10.59 18.12 -2.94
N LYS A 150 11.07 17.06 -2.30
CA LYS A 150 12.41 16.92 -1.71
C LYS A 150 13.36 16.05 -2.56
N ASN A 151 13.04 15.88 -3.84
CA ASN A 151 13.80 15.08 -4.81
C ASN A 151 13.91 13.57 -4.48
N LEU A 152 13.07 13.03 -3.63
CA LEU A 152 12.98 11.57 -3.42
C LEU A 152 12.18 10.92 -4.56
N LYS A 153 12.67 9.78 -5.04
CA LYS A 153 11.95 8.93 -5.98
C LYS A 153 10.97 8.03 -5.26
N ILE A 154 9.89 7.64 -5.91
CA ILE A 154 8.81 6.85 -5.33
C ILE A 154 8.72 5.49 -6.02
N ILE A 155 8.70 4.45 -5.21
CA ILE A 155 8.68 3.06 -5.64
C ILE A 155 7.44 2.36 -5.07
N TYR A 156 6.79 1.54 -5.91
CA TYR A 156 5.72 0.64 -5.50
C TYR A 156 6.14 -0.81 -5.70
N VAL A 157 6.11 -1.59 -4.61
CA VAL A 157 6.23 -3.05 -4.64
C VAL A 157 4.83 -3.59 -4.38
N SER A 158 4.15 -4.01 -5.43
CA SER A 158 2.71 -4.27 -5.45
C SER A 158 2.38 -5.62 -6.08
N ASN A 159 1.25 -6.19 -5.73
CA ASN A 159 0.68 -7.34 -6.42
C ASN A 159 0.00 -6.98 -7.76
N GLY A 160 -0.10 -5.68 -8.09
CA GLY A 160 -0.68 -5.19 -9.33
C GLY A 160 -2.21 -5.32 -9.44
N TYR A 161 -2.90 -5.84 -8.41
CA TYR A 161 -4.36 -6.03 -8.42
C TYR A 161 -5.10 -4.74 -8.02
N MET A 162 -4.74 -3.65 -8.66
CA MET A 162 -5.34 -2.32 -8.50
C MET A 162 -6.40 -2.07 -9.58
N SER A 163 -7.31 -1.15 -9.33
CA SER A 163 -8.26 -0.69 -10.34
C SER A 163 -7.58 0.25 -11.35
N SER A 164 -8.19 0.45 -12.51
CA SER A 164 -7.71 1.43 -13.49
C SER A 164 -7.73 2.87 -12.94
N GLN A 165 -8.72 3.19 -12.10
CA GLN A 165 -8.83 4.49 -11.45
C GLN A 165 -7.68 4.72 -10.46
N ALA A 166 -7.41 3.71 -9.59
CA ALA A 166 -6.28 3.79 -8.67
C ALA A 166 -4.94 3.85 -9.41
N LEU A 167 -4.77 3.06 -10.47
CA LEU A 167 -3.56 3.10 -11.29
C LEU A 167 -3.33 4.50 -11.88
N SER A 168 -4.38 5.14 -12.42
CA SER A 168 -4.26 6.50 -12.96
C SER A 168 -3.74 7.49 -11.92
N GLU A 169 -4.25 7.42 -10.67
CA GLU A 169 -3.75 8.27 -9.59
C GLU A 169 -2.32 7.92 -9.16
N ILE A 170 -1.97 6.63 -9.11
CA ILE A 170 -0.65 6.15 -8.70
C ILE A 170 0.42 6.59 -9.71
N LEU A 171 0.12 6.58 -11.00
CA LEU A 171 1.02 7.01 -12.07
C LEU A 171 1.42 8.50 -11.99
N GLU A 172 0.65 9.33 -11.27
CA GLU A 172 0.99 10.74 -11.06
C GLU A 172 2.24 10.93 -10.17
N PHE A 173 2.55 9.96 -9.30
CA PHE A 173 3.60 10.13 -8.30
C PHE A 173 4.62 8.99 -8.19
N VAL A 174 4.37 7.83 -8.79
CA VAL A 174 5.29 6.67 -8.74
C VAL A 174 6.27 6.73 -9.90
N ASP A 175 7.56 6.55 -9.60
CA ASP A 175 8.66 6.54 -10.58
C ASP A 175 9.04 5.12 -11.03
N ALA A 176 8.84 4.10 -10.18
CA ALA A 176 9.17 2.72 -10.50
C ALA A 176 8.25 1.71 -9.81
N PHE A 177 8.00 0.59 -10.48
CA PHE A 177 7.21 -0.53 -9.97
C PHE A 177 8.02 -1.82 -9.93
N ASN A 178 7.82 -2.61 -8.87
CA ASN A 178 8.07 -4.04 -8.87
C ASN A 178 6.72 -4.74 -8.69
N ILE A 179 6.29 -5.52 -9.68
CA ILE A 179 5.01 -6.24 -9.63
C ILE A 179 5.25 -7.70 -9.27
N CYS A 180 4.69 -8.11 -8.12
CA CYS A 180 4.76 -9.48 -7.61
C CYS A 180 3.65 -10.33 -8.24
N LEU A 181 3.98 -11.28 -9.09
CA LEU A 181 3.03 -12.20 -9.74
C LEU A 181 2.83 -13.52 -8.98
N LEU A 182 3.27 -13.62 -7.75
CA LEU A 182 3.29 -14.86 -6.94
C LEU A 182 1.92 -15.53 -6.76
N TYR A 183 0.83 -14.79 -6.90
CA TYR A 183 -0.52 -15.34 -6.79
C TYR A 183 -1.04 -15.98 -8.09
N THR A 184 -0.60 -15.44 -9.22
CA THR A 184 -1.17 -15.77 -10.55
C THR A 184 -0.27 -16.65 -11.40
N SER A 185 1.00 -16.86 -10.99
CA SER A 185 1.98 -17.60 -11.76
C SER A 185 2.85 -18.45 -10.83
N PRO A 186 3.11 -19.71 -11.15
CA PRO A 186 4.08 -20.51 -10.40
C PRO A 186 5.44 -19.80 -10.47
N SER A 187 5.97 -19.45 -9.31
CA SER A 187 7.30 -18.88 -9.16
C SER A 187 8.34 -20.03 -9.21
N PRO A 188 9.55 -19.79 -9.71
CA PRO A 188 10.65 -20.75 -9.53
C PRO A 188 10.91 -21.13 -8.06
N ARG A 189 10.46 -20.30 -7.11
CA ARG A 189 10.50 -20.62 -5.68
C ARG A 189 9.42 -21.61 -5.23
N ASP A 190 8.32 -21.74 -5.99
CA ASP A 190 7.24 -22.66 -5.65
C ASP A 190 7.59 -24.12 -6.01
N GLY A 191 8.60 -24.34 -6.85
CA GLY A 191 9.14 -25.64 -7.21
C GLY A 191 10.38 -26.07 -6.41
N ALA A 192 10.90 -25.21 -5.53
CA ALA A 192 12.03 -25.55 -4.66
C ALA A 192 11.52 -26.22 -3.37
N THR A 193 10.95 -27.41 -3.52
CA THR A 193 10.91 -28.37 -2.41
C THR A 193 12.28 -29.03 -2.37
N SER A 194 13.05 -28.67 -1.34
CA SER A 194 14.29 -29.34 -0.93
C SER A 194 14.11 -30.84 -0.81
#